data_2dee89c526aa07daaa4ed1de68cfcc24
#
_entry.id   2dee89c526aa07daaa4ed1de68cfcc24
#
_cell.length_a   1.000
_cell.length_b   1.000
_cell.length_c   1.000
_cell.angle_alpha   90.00
_cell.angle_beta   90.00
_cell.angle_gamma   90.00
#
_symmetry.space_group_name_H-M   'P 1'
#
loop_
_entity.id
_entity.type
_entity.pdbx_description
1 polymer ?
#
loop_
_entity_poly.entity_id
_entity_poly.type
_entity_poly.pdbx_seq_one_letter_code
_entity_poly.pdbx_strand_id
1 'polypeptide(L)'
;GMILTSGKTIAVNEQQGNFQPDQLMGMFNDYMGAHSVYSFAPLMDEPNGHIDMFVTLLAKNIAIVGQVSPGIDPDSSRNLDETANMLASLNTTVGPMRVKRIPMPPKWGTDWRSYTNVIIANKLLLMPSFSDVDPVIENKAEAIYRSVLPSDWNVIRINCDKLVLLHGQLHCISYNIPNFVDVDNLLSQAIPQLNQSTD
;
A
#
# COMPACT_ATOMS: atom_id res chain seq x y z
N GLY A 1 7.99 6.11 -15.52
CA GLY A 1 7.47 5.89 -14.19
C GLY A 1 8.36 5.05 -13.31
N MET A 2 8.01 4.96 -12.04
CA MET A 2 8.67 4.12 -11.04
C MET A 2 7.60 3.21 -10.44
N ILE A 3 7.88 1.92 -10.34
CA ILE A 3 7.03 0.94 -9.64
C ILE A 3 7.74 0.49 -8.38
N LEU A 4 6.98 0.43 -7.29
CA LEU A 4 7.37 -0.21 -6.05
C LEU A 4 6.55 -1.48 -5.90
N THR A 5 7.20 -2.61 -5.64
CA THR A 5 6.53 -3.91 -5.50
C THR A 5 7.19 -4.76 -4.42
N SER A 6 6.58 -5.87 -4.06
CA SER A 6 7.23 -6.82 -3.16
C SER A 6 7.97 -7.91 -3.94
N GLY A 7 9.04 -8.43 -3.35
CA GLY A 7 9.80 -9.54 -3.92
C GLY A 7 8.96 -10.81 -4.08
N LYS A 8 7.97 -11.01 -3.21
CA LYS A 8 7.05 -12.14 -3.32
C LYS A 8 6.20 -12.05 -4.58
N THR A 9 5.70 -10.84 -4.93
CA THR A 9 4.95 -10.62 -6.17
C THR A 9 5.79 -10.96 -7.40
N ILE A 10 7.05 -10.53 -7.44
CA ILE A 10 7.97 -10.87 -8.52
C ILE A 10 8.17 -12.39 -8.60
N ALA A 11 8.57 -13.03 -7.49
CA ALA A 11 8.85 -14.45 -7.43
C ALA A 11 7.65 -15.31 -7.86
N VAL A 12 6.43 -14.95 -7.45
CA VAL A 12 5.21 -15.68 -7.87
C VAL A 12 4.98 -15.57 -9.36
N ASN A 13 5.17 -14.40 -9.97
CA ASN A 13 5.01 -14.23 -11.41
C ASN A 13 6.09 -14.98 -12.21
N GLU A 14 7.34 -14.99 -11.74
CA GLU A 14 8.40 -15.77 -12.36
C GLU A 14 8.10 -17.28 -12.31
N GLN A 15 7.63 -17.77 -11.18
CA GLN A 15 7.38 -19.20 -10.97
C GLN A 15 6.11 -19.68 -11.67
N GLN A 16 5.00 -18.96 -11.51
CA GLN A 16 3.68 -19.38 -12.03
C GLN A 16 3.45 -18.95 -13.47
N GLY A 17 3.94 -17.79 -13.85
CA GLY A 17 3.80 -17.26 -15.20
C GLY A 17 4.90 -17.71 -16.17
N ASN A 18 5.94 -18.40 -15.69
CA ASN A 18 7.14 -18.74 -16.44
C ASN A 18 7.82 -17.52 -17.11
N PHE A 19 7.72 -16.35 -16.48
CA PHE A 19 8.36 -15.14 -16.96
C PHE A 19 9.81 -15.07 -16.49
N GLN A 20 10.71 -14.66 -17.38
CA GLN A 20 12.05 -14.26 -16.96
C GLN A 20 12.02 -12.82 -16.41
N PRO A 21 12.98 -12.43 -15.52
CA PRO A 21 13.00 -11.10 -14.92
C PRO A 21 12.96 -9.94 -15.93
N ASP A 22 13.67 -10.05 -17.05
CA ASP A 22 13.69 -9.07 -18.13
C ASP A 22 12.35 -8.95 -18.86
N GLN A 23 11.62 -10.05 -19.01
CA GLN A 23 10.27 -10.05 -19.58
C GLN A 23 9.30 -9.32 -18.67
N LEU A 24 9.33 -9.56 -17.35
CA LEU A 24 8.51 -8.82 -16.38
C LEU A 24 8.84 -7.32 -16.40
N MET A 25 10.11 -6.96 -16.49
CA MET A 25 10.52 -5.56 -16.59
C MET A 25 10.02 -4.91 -17.87
N GLY A 26 10.05 -5.64 -19.02
CA GLY A 26 9.48 -5.20 -20.28
C GLY A 26 7.98 -4.93 -20.16
N MET A 27 7.23 -5.85 -19.55
CA MET A 27 5.79 -5.69 -19.32
C MET A 27 5.46 -4.47 -18.44
N PHE A 28 6.22 -4.23 -17.36
CA PHE A 28 6.04 -3.03 -16.54
C PHE A 28 6.30 -1.74 -17.32
N ASN A 29 7.29 -1.74 -18.21
CA ASN A 29 7.54 -0.60 -19.09
C ASN A 29 6.39 -0.41 -20.09
N ASP A 30 6.02 -1.44 -20.82
CA ASP A 30 5.10 -1.37 -21.95
C ASP A 30 3.66 -1.06 -21.53
N TYR A 31 3.20 -1.67 -20.42
CA TYR A 31 1.83 -1.53 -19.95
C TYR A 31 1.61 -0.50 -18.85
N MET A 32 2.64 -0.17 -18.09
CA MET A 32 2.54 0.75 -16.94
C MET A 32 3.46 1.97 -17.07
N GLY A 33 4.25 2.09 -18.14
CA GLY A 33 5.17 3.21 -18.36
C GLY A 33 6.28 3.29 -17.30
N ALA A 34 6.67 2.16 -16.71
CA ALA A 34 7.68 2.11 -15.67
C ALA A 34 9.08 1.99 -16.27
N HIS A 35 9.96 2.92 -15.94
CA HIS A 35 11.37 2.87 -16.31
C HIS A 35 12.24 2.27 -15.20
N SER A 36 11.69 2.13 -14.01
CA SER A 36 12.38 1.54 -12.85
C SER A 36 11.39 0.75 -12.01
N VAL A 37 11.80 -0.43 -11.55
CA VAL A 37 11.04 -1.27 -10.63
C VAL A 37 11.92 -1.54 -9.41
N TYR A 38 11.39 -1.27 -8.23
CA TYR A 38 12.04 -1.54 -6.96
C TYR A 38 11.25 -2.61 -6.21
N SER A 39 11.94 -3.68 -5.87
CA SER A 39 11.37 -4.83 -5.18
C SER A 39 11.87 -4.85 -3.73
N PHE A 40 10.94 -5.03 -2.79
CA PHE A 40 11.21 -5.01 -1.36
C PHE A 40 10.86 -6.34 -0.71
N ALA A 41 11.60 -6.72 0.33
CA ALA A 41 11.28 -7.88 1.13
C ALA A 41 9.92 -7.68 1.83
N PRO A 42 9.00 -8.67 1.76
CA PRO A 42 7.70 -8.58 2.42
C PRO A 42 7.82 -8.67 3.94
N LEU A 43 6.71 -8.39 4.63
CA LEU A 43 6.57 -8.74 6.05
C LEU A 43 6.63 -10.25 6.23
N MET A 44 7.27 -10.69 7.32
CA MET A 44 7.37 -12.10 7.63
C MET A 44 5.99 -12.68 7.98
N ASP A 45 5.71 -13.87 7.43
CA ASP A 45 4.45 -14.59 7.60
C ASP A 45 3.20 -13.85 7.06
N GLU A 46 3.37 -12.72 6.34
CA GLU A 46 2.24 -12.09 5.66
C GLU A 46 1.85 -12.92 4.44
N PRO A 47 0.61 -13.45 4.37
CA PRO A 47 0.23 -14.46 3.38
C PRO A 47 0.33 -13.98 1.93
N ASN A 48 0.01 -12.74 1.66
CA ASN A 48 -0.02 -12.18 0.31
C ASN A 48 1.34 -11.58 -0.10
N GLY A 49 2.09 -11.05 0.86
CA GLY A 49 3.35 -10.34 0.65
C GLY A 49 3.18 -9.03 -0.09
N HIS A 50 2.02 -8.39 0.00
CA HIS A 50 1.70 -7.16 -0.73
C HIS A 50 2.40 -5.94 -0.12
N ILE A 51 2.88 -5.06 -1.00
CA ILE A 51 3.64 -3.87 -0.59
C ILE A 51 2.80 -2.85 0.18
N ASP A 52 1.51 -2.73 -0.12
CA ASP A 52 0.57 -1.81 0.54
C ASP A 52 0.35 -2.13 2.03
N MET A 53 0.76 -3.32 2.45
CA MET A 53 0.79 -3.70 3.86
C MET A 53 1.92 -3.03 4.66
N PHE A 54 2.92 -2.44 4.00
CA PHE A 54 4.04 -1.81 4.72
C PHE A 54 4.59 -0.54 4.08
N VAL A 55 4.14 -0.19 2.85
CA VAL A 55 4.51 1.06 2.17
C VAL A 55 3.28 1.70 1.54
N THR A 56 3.15 3.02 1.67
CA THR A 56 2.24 3.82 0.85
C THR A 56 2.91 5.10 0.38
N LEU A 57 2.57 5.55 -0.82
CA LEU A 57 3.04 6.81 -1.38
C LEU A 57 1.95 7.88 -1.20
N LEU A 58 2.25 8.98 -0.51
CA LEU A 58 1.33 10.11 -0.36
C LEU A 58 1.51 11.15 -1.46
N ALA A 59 2.68 11.19 -2.06
CA ALA A 59 3.01 12.08 -3.17
C ALA A 59 4.19 11.48 -3.98
N LYS A 60 4.56 12.14 -5.07
CA LYS A 60 5.65 11.67 -5.95
C LYS A 60 6.98 11.46 -5.21
N ASN A 61 7.19 12.14 -4.09
CA ASN A 61 8.40 12.05 -3.27
C ASN A 61 8.14 11.93 -1.77
N ILE A 62 6.99 11.43 -1.35
CA ILE A 62 6.68 11.18 0.06
C ILE A 62 6.22 9.73 0.20
N ALA A 63 6.99 8.94 0.92
CA ALA A 63 6.66 7.57 1.27
C ALA A 63 6.44 7.43 2.78
N ILE A 64 5.42 6.66 3.15
CA ILE A 64 5.21 6.19 4.51
C ILE A 64 5.61 4.72 4.55
N VAL A 65 6.46 4.35 5.50
CA VAL A 65 6.93 2.97 5.68
C VAL A 65 6.62 2.52 7.09
N GLY A 66 6.05 1.34 7.21
CA GLY A 66 5.77 0.71 8.49
C GLY A 66 7.01 0.59 9.38
N GLN A 67 6.80 0.56 10.68
CA GLN A 67 7.84 0.35 11.67
C GLN A 67 7.37 -0.63 12.73
N VAL A 68 8.10 -1.71 12.90
CA VAL A 68 7.88 -2.75 13.93
C VAL A 68 9.07 -2.75 14.87
N SER A 69 8.83 -2.97 16.15
CA SER A 69 9.92 -3.12 17.12
C SER A 69 10.68 -4.43 16.85
N PRO A 70 12.02 -4.43 16.87
CA PRO A 70 12.82 -5.67 16.77
C PRO A 70 12.49 -6.70 17.85
N GLY A 71 11.98 -6.26 19.01
CA GLY A 71 11.53 -7.17 20.08
C GLY A 71 10.21 -7.89 19.77
N ILE A 72 9.44 -7.42 18.76
CA ILE A 72 8.19 -8.05 18.33
C ILE A 72 8.46 -8.99 17.15
N ASP A 73 9.14 -8.50 16.13
CA ASP A 73 9.49 -9.26 14.93
C ASP A 73 10.79 -8.69 14.35
N PRO A 74 11.95 -9.32 14.66
CA PRO A 74 13.26 -8.79 14.26
C PRO A 74 13.48 -8.82 12.74
N ASP A 75 12.95 -9.82 12.05
CA ASP A 75 13.13 -9.96 10.60
C ASP A 75 12.28 -8.95 9.84
N SER A 76 11.00 -8.79 10.19
CA SER A 76 10.17 -7.72 9.62
C SER A 76 10.71 -6.34 9.96
N SER A 77 11.23 -6.13 11.16
CA SER A 77 11.86 -4.85 11.54
C SER A 77 13.04 -4.52 10.63
N ARG A 78 13.93 -5.49 10.38
CA ARG A 78 15.07 -5.32 9.45
C ARG A 78 14.60 -5.03 8.02
N ASN A 79 13.67 -5.83 7.49
CA ASN A 79 13.13 -5.62 6.14
C ASN A 79 12.52 -4.23 5.95
N LEU A 80 11.80 -3.74 6.96
CA LEU A 80 11.19 -2.41 6.96
C LEU A 80 12.23 -1.28 7.04
N ASP A 81 13.32 -1.49 7.78
CA ASP A 81 14.43 -0.53 7.86
C ASP A 81 15.21 -0.47 6.54
N GLU A 82 15.49 -1.62 5.93
CA GLU A 82 16.11 -1.71 4.60
C GLU A 82 15.22 -1.05 3.53
N THR A 83 13.90 -1.29 3.56
CA THR A 83 12.92 -0.66 2.69
C THR A 83 12.96 0.86 2.84
N ALA A 84 12.94 1.36 4.07
CA ALA A 84 12.98 2.79 4.34
C ALA A 84 14.29 3.45 3.85
N ASN A 85 15.42 2.78 4.08
CA ASN A 85 16.74 3.25 3.65
C ASN A 85 16.85 3.27 2.13
N MET A 86 16.40 2.22 1.44
CA MET A 86 16.40 2.17 -0.02
C MET A 86 15.50 3.26 -0.60
N LEU A 87 14.28 3.44 -0.11
CA LEU A 87 13.38 4.51 -0.56
C LEU A 87 14.01 5.89 -0.33
N ALA A 88 14.63 6.13 0.83
CA ALA A 88 15.27 7.41 1.14
C ALA A 88 16.47 7.73 0.22
N SER A 89 17.08 6.72 -0.41
CA SER A 89 18.16 6.91 -1.39
C SER A 89 17.68 7.29 -2.79
N LEU A 90 16.37 7.18 -3.07
CA LEU A 90 15.82 7.43 -4.40
C LEU A 90 15.62 8.92 -4.66
N ASN A 91 15.90 9.30 -5.91
CA ASN A 91 15.55 10.61 -6.44
C ASN A 91 14.35 10.49 -7.38
N THR A 92 13.38 11.36 -7.17
CA THR A 92 12.18 11.47 -8.01
C THR A 92 12.25 12.69 -8.92
N THR A 93 11.31 12.82 -9.83
CA THR A 93 11.22 14.00 -10.72
C THR A 93 10.95 15.33 -9.99
N VAL A 94 10.59 15.25 -8.69
CA VAL A 94 10.29 16.44 -7.86
C VAL A 94 11.23 16.59 -6.66
N GLY A 95 12.33 15.85 -6.65
CA GLY A 95 13.36 15.87 -5.61
C GLY A 95 13.54 14.53 -4.90
N PRO A 96 14.40 14.49 -3.87
CA PRO A 96 14.68 13.27 -3.15
C PRO A 96 13.44 12.71 -2.44
N MET A 97 13.36 11.39 -2.32
CA MET A 97 12.29 10.72 -1.60
C MET A 97 12.39 11.01 -0.10
N ARG A 98 11.31 11.52 0.47
CA ARG A 98 11.17 11.75 1.90
C ARG A 98 10.41 10.60 2.52
N VAL A 99 11.04 9.86 3.41
CA VAL A 99 10.45 8.71 4.08
C VAL A 99 10.01 9.11 5.49
N LYS A 100 8.79 8.74 5.87
CA LYS A 100 8.28 8.79 7.23
C LYS A 100 7.98 7.38 7.72
N ARG A 101 8.33 7.10 8.96
CA ARG A 101 8.02 5.81 9.59
C ARG A 101 6.72 5.92 10.35
N ILE A 102 5.86 4.89 10.22
CA ILE A 102 4.57 4.80 10.90
C ILE A 102 4.54 3.54 11.77
N PRO A 103 4.12 3.60 13.05
CA PRO A 103 4.08 2.41 13.87
C PRO A 103 3.12 1.38 13.27
N MET A 104 3.49 0.12 13.36
CA MET A 104 2.60 -1.00 13.08
C MET A 104 2.25 -1.68 14.39
N PRO A 105 0.97 -2.02 14.61
CA PRO A 105 0.58 -2.85 15.74
C PRO A 105 1.26 -4.22 15.69
N PRO A 106 1.42 -4.89 16.82
CA PRO A 106 1.85 -6.29 16.83
C PRO A 106 0.94 -7.16 15.97
N LYS A 107 1.52 -8.07 15.18
CA LYS A 107 0.74 -9.07 14.42
C LYS A 107 0.04 -10.05 15.39
N TRP A 108 -1.07 -10.59 14.96
CA TRP A 108 -1.78 -11.65 15.65
C TRP A 108 -1.74 -12.92 14.81
N GLY A 109 -0.87 -13.87 15.16
CA GLY A 109 -0.57 -14.99 14.26
C GLY A 109 0.05 -14.49 12.96
N THR A 110 -0.60 -14.77 11.85
CA THR A 110 -0.25 -14.28 10.51
C THR A 110 -0.95 -12.97 10.13
N ASP A 111 -1.86 -12.48 10.98
CA ASP A 111 -2.68 -11.32 10.69
C ASP A 111 -1.93 -10.02 11.01
N TRP A 112 -1.42 -9.38 9.97
CA TRP A 112 -0.78 -8.09 10.07
C TRP A 112 -1.81 -6.96 10.05
N ARG A 113 -1.69 -6.06 11.02
CA ARG A 113 -2.43 -4.79 11.08
C ARG A 113 -1.54 -3.68 10.59
N SER A 114 -2.02 -2.95 9.58
CA SER A 114 -1.20 -1.95 8.92
C SER A 114 -1.93 -0.62 8.79
N TYR A 115 -1.26 0.46 9.18
CA TYR A 115 -1.71 1.81 8.92
C TYR A 115 -1.23 2.35 7.56
N THR A 116 -0.47 1.57 6.76
CA THR A 116 -0.11 1.95 5.40
C THR A 116 -1.12 1.49 4.35
N ASN A 117 -2.03 0.57 4.70
CA ASN A 117 -3.06 0.06 3.80
C ASN A 117 -4.27 1.01 3.71
N VAL A 118 -4.00 2.24 3.28
CA VAL A 118 -4.93 3.38 3.27
C VAL A 118 -5.59 3.59 1.90
N ILE A 119 -6.77 4.20 1.89
CA ILE A 119 -7.36 4.77 0.68
C ILE A 119 -7.07 6.28 0.65
N ILE A 120 -6.57 6.76 -0.50
CA ILE A 120 -6.22 8.16 -0.70
C ILE A 120 -6.98 8.66 -1.93
N ALA A 121 -7.90 9.59 -1.74
CA ALA A 121 -8.67 10.18 -2.83
C ALA A 121 -9.23 11.56 -2.42
N ASN A 122 -9.21 12.52 -3.34
CA ASN A 122 -9.99 13.77 -3.22
C ASN A 122 -9.76 14.53 -1.89
N LYS A 123 -8.51 14.67 -1.44
CA LYS A 123 -8.13 15.30 -0.16
C LYS A 123 -8.62 14.52 1.06
N LEU A 124 -8.89 13.25 0.91
CA LEU A 124 -9.29 12.34 1.95
C LEU A 124 -8.27 11.21 2.07
N LEU A 125 -7.89 10.88 3.30
CA LEU A 125 -7.14 9.68 3.65
C LEU A 125 -8.00 8.87 4.63
N LEU A 126 -8.38 7.67 4.21
CA LEU A 126 -9.04 6.70 5.08
C LEU A 126 -7.95 5.77 5.64
N MET A 127 -7.79 5.81 6.96
CA MET A 127 -6.78 5.03 7.69
C MET A 127 -7.46 3.84 8.39
N PRO A 128 -6.93 2.61 8.26
CA PRO A 128 -7.37 1.48 9.07
C PRO A 128 -7.29 1.80 10.56
N SER A 129 -8.23 1.27 11.32
CA SER A 129 -8.29 1.36 12.78
C SER A 129 -8.71 0.01 13.35
N PHE A 130 -8.28 -0.31 14.57
CA PHE A 130 -8.46 -1.62 15.17
C PHE A 130 -8.85 -1.48 16.64
N SER A 131 -9.95 -2.10 17.04
CA SER A 131 -10.50 -1.92 18.40
C SER A 131 -9.65 -2.56 19.50
N ASP A 132 -8.78 -3.50 19.15
CA ASP A 132 -7.89 -4.21 20.08
C ASP A 132 -6.47 -3.64 20.13
N VAL A 133 -6.20 -2.54 19.42
CA VAL A 133 -4.90 -1.85 19.43
C VAL A 133 -4.93 -0.69 20.41
N ASP A 134 -3.82 -0.49 21.14
CA ASP A 134 -3.65 0.66 22.05
C ASP A 134 -3.92 1.98 21.28
N PRO A 135 -4.88 2.79 21.72
CA PRO A 135 -5.18 4.09 21.11
C PRO A 135 -3.98 5.03 20.95
N VAL A 136 -2.95 4.87 21.78
CA VAL A 136 -1.70 5.65 21.67
C VAL A 136 -1.00 5.35 20.33
N ILE A 137 -0.98 4.10 19.89
CA ILE A 137 -0.37 3.68 18.61
C ILE A 137 -1.16 4.27 17.46
N GLU A 138 -2.49 4.18 17.49
CA GLU A 138 -3.38 4.76 16.46
C GLU A 138 -3.26 6.27 16.37
N ASN A 139 -3.25 6.96 17.54
CA ASN A 139 -3.10 8.41 17.60
C ASN A 139 -1.76 8.85 17.00
N LYS A 140 -0.68 8.09 17.26
CA LYS A 140 0.63 8.35 16.67
C LYS A 140 0.61 8.16 15.16
N ALA A 141 -0.04 7.11 14.67
CA ALA A 141 -0.17 6.85 13.23
C ALA A 141 -0.93 7.99 12.52
N GLU A 142 -2.07 8.40 13.05
CA GLU A 142 -2.84 9.53 12.53
C GLU A 142 -2.04 10.84 12.55
N ALA A 143 -1.34 11.13 13.63
CA ALA A 143 -0.52 12.34 13.77
C ALA A 143 0.60 12.39 12.71
N ILE A 144 1.18 11.23 12.33
CA ILE A 144 2.17 11.14 11.26
C ILE A 144 1.54 11.54 9.94
N TYR A 145 0.35 11.02 9.57
CA TYR A 145 -0.35 11.42 8.36
C TYR A 145 -0.65 12.92 8.35
N ARG A 146 -1.20 13.46 9.43
CA ARG A 146 -1.50 14.89 9.54
C ARG A 146 -0.26 15.78 9.47
N SER A 147 0.91 15.27 9.86
CA SER A 147 2.19 16.01 9.78
C SER A 147 2.74 16.17 8.38
N VAL A 148 2.29 15.35 7.42
CA VAL A 148 2.81 15.32 6.04
C VAL A 148 1.78 15.71 4.99
N LEU A 149 0.50 15.59 5.30
CA LEU A 149 -0.59 15.99 4.42
C LEU A 149 -0.84 17.51 4.53
N PRO A 150 -1.30 18.16 3.46
CA PRO A 150 -1.77 19.54 3.53
C PRO A 150 -2.91 19.71 4.55
N SER A 151 -3.03 20.89 5.12
CA SER A 151 -3.99 21.19 6.21
C SER A 151 -5.46 21.09 5.79
N ASP A 152 -5.73 21.13 4.49
CA ASP A 152 -7.08 20.97 3.90
C ASP A 152 -7.46 19.51 3.60
N TRP A 153 -6.63 18.56 4.04
CA TRP A 153 -6.92 17.12 3.93
C TRP A 153 -7.61 16.61 5.20
N ASN A 154 -8.53 15.68 4.99
CA ASN A 154 -9.18 14.95 6.08
C ASN A 154 -8.54 13.57 6.25
N VAL A 155 -8.22 13.22 7.49
CA VAL A 155 -7.82 11.88 7.89
C VAL A 155 -8.94 11.28 8.72
N ILE A 156 -9.50 10.18 8.25
CA ILE A 156 -10.64 9.49 8.88
C ILE A 156 -10.24 8.05 9.19
N ARG A 157 -10.51 7.60 10.39
CA ARG A 157 -10.29 6.20 10.81
C ARG A 157 -11.50 5.36 10.42
N ILE A 158 -11.22 4.18 9.86
CA ILE A 158 -12.23 3.19 9.50
C ILE A 158 -11.89 1.88 10.21
N ASN A 159 -12.83 1.35 10.98
CA ASN A 159 -12.62 0.07 11.67
C ASN A 159 -12.45 -1.07 10.68
N CYS A 160 -11.34 -1.81 10.82
CA CYS A 160 -10.94 -2.92 9.96
C CYS A 160 -10.83 -4.26 10.70
N ASP A 161 -11.37 -4.39 11.91
CA ASP A 161 -11.28 -5.61 12.72
C ASP A 161 -11.71 -6.88 11.97
N LYS A 162 -12.70 -6.76 11.09
CA LYS A 162 -13.19 -7.89 10.30
C LYS A 162 -12.40 -8.09 9.01
N LEU A 163 -11.87 -7.02 8.43
CA LEU A 163 -11.10 -7.10 7.19
C LEU A 163 -9.72 -7.74 7.43
N VAL A 164 -9.10 -7.47 8.57
CA VAL A 164 -7.79 -8.03 8.90
C VAL A 164 -7.81 -9.56 8.93
N LEU A 165 -8.93 -10.17 9.31
CA LEU A 165 -9.10 -11.62 9.29
C LEU A 165 -9.13 -12.23 7.87
N LEU A 166 -9.24 -11.39 6.85
CA LEU A 166 -9.14 -11.75 5.43
C LEU A 166 -7.76 -11.39 4.86
N HIS A 167 -6.78 -11.15 5.73
CA HIS A 167 -5.40 -10.79 5.38
C HIS A 167 -5.28 -9.51 4.53
N GLY A 168 -6.19 -8.53 4.76
CA GLY A 168 -6.17 -7.24 4.08
C GLY A 168 -6.88 -6.16 4.89
N GLN A 169 -6.81 -4.91 4.42
CA GLN A 169 -7.55 -3.79 4.98
C GLN A 169 -8.17 -2.94 3.86
N LEU A 170 -8.19 -1.61 4.00
CA LEU A 170 -8.94 -0.71 3.13
C LEU A 170 -8.43 -0.69 1.69
N HIS A 171 -7.10 -0.59 1.49
CA HIS A 171 -6.52 -0.55 0.15
C HIS A 171 -6.81 -1.83 -0.62
N CYS A 172 -6.71 -2.99 0.06
CA CYS A 172 -6.91 -4.31 -0.55
C CYS A 172 -8.32 -4.52 -1.13
N ILE A 173 -9.33 -3.79 -0.66
CA ILE A 173 -10.71 -3.87 -1.14
C ILE A 173 -11.12 -2.66 -2.00
N SER A 174 -10.16 -1.83 -2.40
CA SER A 174 -10.41 -0.61 -3.15
C SER A 174 -9.76 -0.64 -4.53
N TYR A 175 -10.26 0.20 -5.40
CA TYR A 175 -9.69 0.47 -6.71
C TYR A 175 -9.80 1.96 -7.04
N ASN A 176 -8.69 2.58 -7.43
CA ASN A 176 -8.66 3.97 -7.80
C ASN A 176 -8.95 4.15 -9.29
N ILE A 177 -9.96 4.96 -9.60
CA ILE A 177 -10.25 5.34 -10.97
C ILE A 177 -9.65 6.74 -11.22
N PRO A 178 -8.77 6.90 -12.23
CA PRO A 178 -8.19 8.19 -12.54
C PRO A 178 -9.28 9.22 -12.91
N ASN A 179 -9.09 10.46 -12.50
CA ASN A 179 -10.06 11.54 -12.70
C ASN A 179 -10.33 11.96 -14.17
N PHE A 180 -9.48 11.50 -15.09
CA PHE A 180 -9.70 11.68 -16.53
C PHE A 180 -10.64 10.64 -17.15
N VAL A 181 -11.05 9.62 -16.37
CA VAL A 181 -12.01 8.60 -16.81
C VAL A 181 -13.41 9.13 -16.56
N ASP A 182 -14.23 9.17 -17.59
CA ASP A 182 -15.66 9.54 -17.50
C ASP A 182 -16.46 8.37 -16.91
N VAL A 183 -16.52 8.35 -15.56
CA VAL A 183 -17.17 7.27 -14.80
C VAL A 183 -18.68 7.25 -15.06
N ASP A 184 -19.32 8.40 -15.19
CA ASP A 184 -20.77 8.50 -15.39
C ASP A 184 -21.16 7.87 -16.75
N ASN A 185 -20.38 8.13 -17.77
CA ASN A 185 -20.57 7.50 -19.08
C ASN A 185 -20.36 5.97 -18.99
N LEU A 186 -19.30 5.51 -18.33
CA LEU A 186 -19.06 4.08 -18.15
C LEU A 186 -20.20 3.38 -17.39
N LEU A 187 -20.68 3.98 -16.30
CA LEU A 187 -21.79 3.42 -15.51
C LEU A 187 -23.08 3.40 -16.31
N SER A 188 -23.37 4.44 -17.10
CA SER A 188 -24.58 4.48 -17.96
C SER A 188 -24.60 3.37 -19.00
N GLN A 189 -23.43 2.91 -19.46
CA GLN A 189 -23.29 1.79 -20.40
C GLN A 189 -23.31 0.41 -19.71
N ALA A 190 -22.77 0.31 -18.49
CA ALA A 190 -22.65 -0.95 -17.75
C ALA A 190 -23.95 -1.37 -17.06
N ILE A 191 -24.69 -0.44 -16.46
CA ILE A 191 -25.92 -0.75 -15.71
C ILE A 191 -26.99 -1.48 -16.55
N PRO A 192 -27.27 -1.12 -17.81
CA PRO A 192 -28.21 -1.87 -18.63
C PRO A 192 -27.79 -3.33 -18.88
N GLN A 193 -26.48 -3.59 -18.97
CA GLN A 193 -25.96 -4.94 -19.21
C GLN A 193 -26.05 -5.83 -17.95
N LEU A 194 -25.84 -5.25 -16.77
CA LEU A 194 -26.00 -5.96 -15.49
C LEU A 194 -27.44 -6.39 -15.25
N ASN A 195 -28.42 -5.58 -15.63
CA ASN A 195 -29.82 -5.88 -15.48
C ASN A 195 -30.33 -6.97 -16.48
N GLN A 196 -29.60 -7.23 -17.58
CA GLN A 196 -29.93 -8.27 -18.54
C GLN A 196 -29.35 -9.65 -18.19
N SER A 197 -28.38 -9.71 -17.27
CA SER A 197 -27.71 -10.97 -16.88
C SER A 197 -28.35 -11.65 -15.66
N THR A 198 -29.49 -11.16 -15.16
CA THR A 198 -30.22 -11.70 -13.99
C THR A 198 -31.54 -12.40 -14.36
N ASP A 199 -31.82 -12.59 -15.64
CA ASP A 199 -32.87 -13.45 -16.21
C ASP A 199 -32.21 -14.72 -16.77
#